data_296b45142c507b3d88b43d3e70452f42
#
_entry.id   296b45142c507b3d88b43d3e70452f42
#
_cell.length_a   1.000
_cell.length_b   1.000
_cell.length_c   1.000
_cell.angle_alpha   90.00
_cell.angle_beta   90.00
_cell.angle_gamma   90.00
#
_symmetry.space_group_name_H-M   'P 1'
#
loop_
_entity.id
_entity.type
_entity.pdbx_description
1 polymer ?
#
loop_
_entity_poly.entity_id
_entity_poly.type
_entity_poly.pdbx_seq_one_letter_code
_entity_poly.pdbx_strand_id
1 'polypeptide(L)'
;ESCFGRPRFDDEDVPTPSSLSQEKLERNIASVYLDKYEEFPDLKRSLHINYLLNTLQNLPLSYEVMDCSRTWIVYWTLHSLALLNYELDTSLKTAVVNFLKCCQHEEGGFGGGPGQDAHLAPTYAAVNALCIIGTDEAFRAIDRKNLTNFLKKMRVGDGSFYMHKDGEIDMRSVYCSAVIAALLNLDDQELFEKSVDWIARCQTYEGGFSGTPGMEAHGGYTFCGICSLYLLGNVDKCDMKSLKRWILNRQTAFEGGFQGRTNKLVDSCYSFWQCGSLAILNLGLTKGNYYEMKPSEWHFDSALLQEFLLICCQHVQGGFIDKPTTSHDPYHSCYSLSGLSIAQSPELGEGDVLGAAENKLVELHPVYNLPVTALQKAKSYFENEY
;
A
#
# COMPACT_ATOMS: atom_id res chain seq x y z
N GLU A 1 3.40 25.80 -10.88
CA GLU A 1 2.27 26.76 -10.73
C GLU A 1 1.69 26.61 -9.34
N SER A 2 1.45 27.74 -8.64
CA SER A 2 0.96 27.72 -7.26
C SER A 2 -0.48 27.21 -7.16
N CYS A 3 -0.88 26.62 -6.04
CA CYS A 3 -2.26 26.17 -5.77
C CYS A 3 -3.33 27.27 -5.93
N PHE A 4 -2.94 28.55 -6.06
CA PHE A 4 -3.82 29.71 -6.17
C PHE A 4 -4.66 29.77 -7.46
N GLY A 5 -4.31 29.04 -8.51
CA GLY A 5 -5.09 28.95 -9.74
C GLY A 5 -5.91 27.66 -9.88
N ARG A 6 -5.85 26.77 -8.88
CA ARG A 6 -6.55 25.47 -8.93
C ARG A 6 -8.02 25.63 -8.53
N PRO A 7 -8.93 24.89 -9.16
CA PRO A 7 -10.34 24.91 -8.79
C PRO A 7 -10.54 24.34 -7.39
N ARG A 8 -11.26 25.08 -6.55
CA ARG A 8 -11.72 24.64 -5.24
C ARG A 8 -13.04 23.91 -5.36
N PHE A 9 -13.37 23.13 -4.31
CA PHE A 9 -14.70 22.57 -4.17
C PHE A 9 -15.74 23.69 -4.02
N ASP A 10 -16.86 23.54 -4.72
CA ASP A 10 -18.01 24.42 -4.63
C ASP A 10 -19.24 23.58 -4.25
N ASP A 11 -19.96 23.96 -3.23
CA ASP A 11 -21.16 23.29 -2.74
C ASP A 11 -22.47 23.96 -3.23
N GLU A 12 -22.34 24.91 -4.15
CA GLU A 12 -23.50 25.65 -4.73
C GLU A 12 -24.40 26.27 -3.62
N ASP A 13 -23.78 26.78 -2.55
CA ASP A 13 -24.46 27.35 -1.37
C ASP A 13 -25.33 26.36 -0.58
N VAL A 14 -25.10 25.04 -0.73
CA VAL A 14 -25.78 23.99 0.03
C VAL A 14 -24.81 23.27 0.98
N PRO A 15 -24.43 23.91 2.12
CA PRO A 15 -23.42 23.36 3.01
C PRO A 15 -23.88 22.05 3.66
N THR A 16 -23.00 21.07 3.66
CA THR A 16 -23.12 19.78 4.33
C THR A 16 -21.95 19.57 5.28
N PRO A 17 -22.02 18.63 6.26
CA PRO A 17 -20.85 18.29 7.07
C PRO A 17 -19.62 17.93 6.24
N SER A 18 -19.83 17.27 5.09
CA SER A 18 -18.73 16.90 4.17
C SER A 18 -18.15 18.12 3.46
N SER A 19 -18.98 19.03 2.93
CA SER A 19 -18.50 20.24 2.24
C SER A 19 -17.75 21.18 3.20
N LEU A 20 -18.26 21.36 4.42
CA LEU A 20 -17.59 22.18 5.46
C LEU A 20 -16.23 21.58 5.86
N SER A 21 -16.13 20.24 5.91
CA SER A 21 -14.85 19.56 6.19
C SER A 21 -13.87 19.74 5.03
N GLN A 22 -14.33 19.65 3.79
CA GLN A 22 -13.54 19.89 2.58
C GLN A 22 -13.00 21.33 2.53
N GLU A 23 -13.85 22.32 2.72
CA GLU A 23 -13.42 23.72 2.76
C GLU A 23 -12.37 24.00 3.87
N LYS A 24 -12.57 23.38 5.06
CA LYS A 24 -11.59 23.51 6.14
C LYS A 24 -10.24 22.93 5.73
N LEU A 25 -10.23 21.77 5.06
CA LEU A 25 -9.01 21.16 4.57
C LEU A 25 -8.35 22.04 3.52
N GLU A 26 -9.10 22.54 2.53
CA GLU A 26 -8.55 23.41 1.49
C GLU A 26 -7.93 24.69 2.07
N ARG A 27 -8.54 25.28 3.12
CA ARG A 27 -7.92 26.40 3.83
C ARG A 27 -6.59 26.04 4.49
N ASN A 28 -6.51 24.86 5.12
CA ASN A 28 -5.26 24.37 5.72
C ASN A 28 -4.19 24.13 4.67
N ILE A 29 -4.54 23.49 3.56
CA ILE A 29 -3.63 23.25 2.42
C ILE A 29 -3.13 24.57 1.84
N ALA A 30 -4.03 25.55 1.62
CA ALA A 30 -3.64 26.87 1.14
C ALA A 30 -2.67 27.57 2.09
N SER A 31 -2.88 27.47 3.41
CA SER A 31 -1.95 28.01 4.40
C SER A 31 -0.56 27.35 4.31
N VAL A 32 -0.49 26.02 4.19
CA VAL A 32 0.80 25.32 4.05
C VAL A 32 1.54 25.77 2.79
N TYR A 33 0.84 25.92 1.66
CA TYR A 33 1.45 26.40 0.42
C TYR A 33 1.93 27.85 0.53
N LEU A 34 1.19 28.72 1.22
CA LEU A 34 1.62 30.10 1.48
C LEU A 34 2.87 30.16 2.35
N ASP A 35 2.89 29.37 3.42
CA ASP A 35 4.00 29.32 4.36
C ASP A 35 5.29 28.79 3.71
N LYS A 36 5.14 27.91 2.71
CA LYS A 36 6.24 27.25 2.01
C LYS A 36 6.43 27.76 0.57
N TYR A 37 5.86 28.90 0.21
CA TYR A 37 5.84 29.40 -1.17
C TYR A 37 7.23 29.56 -1.81
N GLU A 38 8.25 29.89 -1.00
CA GLU A 38 9.63 30.03 -1.45
C GLU A 38 10.47 28.74 -1.26
N GLU A 39 9.89 27.72 -0.63
CA GLU A 39 10.57 26.45 -0.42
C GLU A 39 10.49 25.58 -1.69
N PHE A 40 11.63 25.02 -2.08
CA PHE A 40 11.68 24.02 -3.13
C PHE A 40 11.16 22.69 -2.57
N PRO A 41 10.33 21.93 -3.30
CA PRO A 41 9.88 20.62 -2.85
C PRO A 41 11.08 19.70 -2.61
N ASP A 42 11.37 19.39 -1.34
CA ASP A 42 12.53 18.63 -0.92
C ASP A 42 12.11 17.50 0.02
N LEU A 43 12.52 16.26 -0.32
CA LEU A 43 12.30 15.10 0.54
C LEU A 43 13.24 15.15 1.75
N LYS A 44 12.71 15.34 2.93
CA LYS A 44 13.46 15.43 4.19
C LYS A 44 14.02 14.04 4.60
N ARG A 45 14.76 13.42 3.68
CA ARG A 45 15.24 12.01 3.74
C ARG A 45 15.88 11.65 5.09
N SER A 46 16.81 12.46 5.57
CA SER A 46 17.52 12.18 6.83
C SER A 46 16.57 12.21 8.05
N LEU A 47 15.58 13.11 8.06
CA LEU A 47 14.59 13.16 9.14
C LEU A 47 13.68 11.92 9.10
N HIS A 48 13.27 11.49 7.92
CA HIS A 48 12.47 10.26 7.77
C HIS A 48 13.25 9.02 8.22
N ILE A 49 14.51 8.87 7.81
CA ILE A 49 15.37 7.76 8.23
C ILE A 49 15.51 7.72 9.74
N ASN A 50 15.82 8.86 10.37
CA ASN A 50 15.97 8.94 11.83
C ASN A 50 14.66 8.57 12.57
N TYR A 51 13.53 9.07 12.12
CA TYR A 51 12.20 8.73 12.65
C TYR A 51 11.94 7.23 12.56
N LEU A 52 12.17 6.63 11.40
CA LEU A 52 11.91 5.21 11.13
C LEU A 52 12.84 4.30 11.93
N LEU A 53 14.14 4.63 12.05
CA LEU A 53 15.08 3.88 12.88
C LEU A 53 14.71 3.93 14.35
N ASN A 54 14.29 5.09 14.84
CA ASN A 54 13.80 5.20 16.21
C ASN A 54 12.53 4.39 16.43
N THR A 55 11.59 4.41 15.48
CA THR A 55 10.34 3.60 15.53
C THR A 55 10.65 2.10 15.57
N LEU A 56 11.66 1.64 14.82
CA LEU A 56 12.04 0.23 14.79
C LEU A 56 12.67 -0.24 16.12
N GLN A 57 13.36 0.64 16.84
CA GLN A 57 14.09 0.32 18.05
C GLN A 57 13.31 0.62 19.34
N ASN A 58 12.49 1.67 19.33
CA ASN A 58 11.86 2.22 20.53
C ASN A 58 10.41 2.65 20.22
N LEU A 59 9.45 1.79 20.51
CA LEU A 59 8.04 2.18 20.41
C LEU A 59 7.61 2.94 21.68
N PRO A 60 7.07 4.15 21.55
CA PRO A 60 6.49 4.88 22.69
C PRO A 60 5.29 4.13 23.28
N LEU A 61 4.98 4.38 24.56
CA LEU A 61 3.87 3.73 25.26
C LEU A 61 2.51 3.88 24.55
N SER A 62 2.32 4.97 23.80
CA SER A 62 1.12 5.17 22.97
C SER A 62 0.89 4.08 21.92
N TYR A 63 1.92 3.32 21.55
CA TYR A 63 1.81 2.19 20.62
C TYR A 63 1.36 0.88 21.30
N GLU A 64 1.08 0.87 22.60
CA GLU A 64 0.50 -0.29 23.28
C GLU A 64 -0.83 -0.72 22.63
N VAL A 65 -1.62 0.23 22.15
CA VAL A 65 -2.86 -0.05 21.39
C VAL A 65 -2.62 -0.77 20.07
N MET A 66 -1.39 -0.79 19.57
CA MET A 66 -0.95 -1.46 18.35
C MET A 66 -0.23 -2.79 18.61
N ASP A 67 -0.37 -3.37 19.82
CA ASP A 67 0.32 -4.61 20.19
C ASP A 67 0.00 -5.79 19.25
N CYS A 68 -1.24 -5.87 18.75
CA CYS A 68 -1.65 -6.86 17.74
C CYS A 68 -1.22 -6.51 16.30
N SER A 69 -0.42 -5.47 16.10
CA SER A 69 0.02 -4.96 14.79
C SER A 69 1.53 -4.69 14.72
N ARG A 70 2.33 -5.26 15.62
CA ARG A 70 3.78 -5.00 15.64
C ARG A 70 4.50 -5.50 14.38
N THR A 71 4.04 -6.60 13.79
CA THR A 71 4.55 -7.09 12.49
C THR A 71 4.30 -6.08 11.37
N TRP A 72 3.16 -5.34 11.41
CA TRP A 72 2.87 -4.25 10.51
C TRP A 72 3.82 -3.07 10.70
N ILE A 73 4.07 -2.66 11.94
CA ILE A 73 5.01 -1.58 12.26
C ILE A 73 6.40 -1.94 11.72
N VAL A 74 6.83 -3.18 11.88
CA VAL A 74 8.10 -3.67 11.31
C VAL A 74 8.08 -3.55 9.78
N TYR A 75 7.06 -4.06 9.10
CA TYR A 75 6.96 -4.00 7.65
C TYR A 75 6.94 -2.55 7.13
N TRP A 76 6.06 -1.69 7.67
CA TRP A 76 5.97 -0.31 7.25
C TRP A 76 7.30 0.42 7.40
N THR A 77 7.99 0.18 8.50
CA THR A 77 9.28 0.81 8.79
C THR A 77 10.38 0.31 7.86
N LEU A 78 10.50 -1.01 7.67
CA LEU A 78 11.52 -1.60 6.80
C LEU A 78 11.32 -1.21 5.35
N HIS A 79 10.08 -1.24 4.87
CA HIS A 79 9.75 -0.86 3.50
C HIS A 79 10.08 0.62 3.24
N SER A 80 9.71 1.50 4.17
CA SER A 80 10.05 2.93 4.11
C SER A 80 11.54 3.18 4.05
N LEU A 81 12.33 2.52 4.92
CA LEU A 81 13.79 2.62 4.92
C LEU A 81 14.40 2.13 3.61
N ALA A 82 13.88 1.02 3.07
CA ALA A 82 14.34 0.48 1.79
C ALA A 82 14.03 1.43 0.61
N LEU A 83 12.85 2.06 0.57
CA LEU A 83 12.51 3.07 -0.44
C LEU A 83 13.39 4.33 -0.32
N LEU A 84 13.79 4.70 0.90
CA LEU A 84 14.74 5.78 1.17
C LEU A 84 16.19 5.38 0.86
N ASN A 85 16.45 4.20 0.33
CA ASN A 85 17.76 3.64 0.02
C ASN A 85 18.68 3.56 1.27
N TYR A 86 18.09 3.20 2.41
CA TYR A 86 18.83 3.00 3.66
C TYR A 86 19.03 1.51 3.92
N GLU A 87 20.29 1.10 4.09
CA GLU A 87 20.63 -0.28 4.41
C GLU A 87 20.80 -0.44 5.92
N LEU A 88 20.03 -1.37 6.52
CA LEU A 88 20.17 -1.72 7.93
C LEU A 88 21.48 -2.47 8.19
N ASP A 89 22.05 -2.26 9.36
CA ASP A 89 23.17 -3.07 9.83
C ASP A 89 22.75 -4.52 10.12
N THR A 90 23.74 -5.41 10.15
CA THR A 90 23.50 -6.85 10.31
C THR A 90 22.87 -7.18 11.67
N SER A 91 23.21 -6.44 12.72
CA SER A 91 22.69 -6.71 14.07
C SER A 91 21.19 -6.42 14.15
N LEU A 92 20.76 -5.33 13.54
CA LEU A 92 19.35 -4.94 13.49
C LEU A 92 18.55 -5.88 12.57
N LYS A 93 19.12 -6.28 11.42
CA LYS A 93 18.51 -7.33 10.55
C LYS A 93 18.26 -8.61 11.35
N THR A 94 19.26 -9.10 12.09
CA THR A 94 19.12 -10.32 12.92
C THR A 94 18.08 -10.15 14.03
N ALA A 95 18.07 -9.00 14.71
CA ALA A 95 17.08 -8.72 15.75
C ALA A 95 15.64 -8.75 15.21
N VAL A 96 15.41 -8.14 14.05
CA VAL A 96 14.10 -8.17 13.37
C VAL A 96 13.69 -9.59 12.98
N VAL A 97 14.60 -10.38 12.40
CA VAL A 97 14.33 -11.78 12.04
C VAL A 97 13.95 -12.58 13.27
N ASN A 98 14.67 -12.43 14.38
CA ASN A 98 14.37 -13.13 15.63
C ASN A 98 13.01 -12.70 16.21
N PHE A 99 12.67 -11.42 16.17
CA PHE A 99 11.35 -10.95 16.59
C PHE A 99 10.24 -11.57 15.75
N LEU A 100 10.37 -11.57 14.42
CA LEU A 100 9.37 -12.14 13.53
C LEU A 100 9.24 -13.66 13.70
N LYS A 101 10.34 -14.39 13.97
CA LYS A 101 10.28 -15.81 14.36
C LYS A 101 9.40 -16.04 15.59
N CYS A 102 9.50 -15.16 16.59
CA CYS A 102 8.65 -15.27 17.78
C CYS A 102 7.16 -14.95 17.52
N CYS A 103 6.85 -14.24 16.44
CA CYS A 103 5.47 -13.96 16.02
C CYS A 103 4.84 -15.08 15.19
N GLN A 104 5.64 -16.06 14.73
CA GLN A 104 5.14 -17.17 13.92
C GLN A 104 4.40 -18.18 14.82
N HIS A 105 3.17 -18.53 14.42
CA HIS A 105 2.34 -19.48 15.13
C HIS A 105 2.70 -20.92 14.75
N GLU A 106 2.62 -21.85 15.71
CA GLU A 106 2.98 -23.25 15.49
C GLU A 106 2.13 -23.98 14.42
N GLU A 107 0.86 -23.56 14.27
CA GLU A 107 -0.04 -24.07 13.21
C GLU A 107 0.15 -23.36 11.85
N GLY A 108 1.11 -22.47 11.73
CA GLY A 108 1.39 -21.65 10.56
C GLY A 108 0.77 -20.26 10.61
N GLY A 109 1.29 -19.36 9.76
CA GLY A 109 0.95 -17.96 9.79
C GLY A 109 1.69 -17.18 10.88
N PHE A 110 1.41 -15.89 10.99
CA PHE A 110 2.04 -15.00 11.96
C PHE A 110 0.95 -14.22 12.71
N GLY A 111 1.14 -14.04 14.00
CA GLY A 111 0.38 -13.08 14.81
C GLY A 111 0.95 -11.67 14.70
N GLY A 112 0.26 -10.70 15.30
CA GLY A 112 0.72 -9.32 15.36
C GLY A 112 1.88 -9.11 16.34
N GLY A 113 2.11 -10.05 17.24
CA GLY A 113 3.19 -10.09 18.21
C GLY A 113 3.44 -11.52 18.71
N PRO A 114 4.51 -11.74 19.51
CA PRO A 114 4.82 -13.06 20.05
C PRO A 114 3.67 -13.64 20.88
N GLY A 115 3.34 -14.93 20.65
CA GLY A 115 2.31 -15.66 21.36
C GLY A 115 0.88 -15.28 21.00
N GLN A 116 0.66 -14.48 19.97
CA GLN A 116 -0.67 -14.14 19.46
C GLN A 116 -1.09 -15.11 18.34
N ASP A 117 -2.41 -15.26 18.17
CA ASP A 117 -3.00 -16.10 17.14
C ASP A 117 -2.60 -15.64 15.74
N ALA A 118 -2.51 -16.59 14.80
CA ALA A 118 -2.21 -16.30 13.41
C ALA A 118 -3.35 -15.54 12.73
N HIS A 119 -2.98 -14.54 11.93
CA HIS A 119 -3.90 -13.67 11.22
C HIS A 119 -3.30 -13.32 9.84
N LEU A 120 -4.11 -13.31 8.77
CA LEU A 120 -3.62 -13.09 7.41
C LEU A 120 -2.90 -11.75 7.22
N ALA A 121 -3.38 -10.67 7.84
CA ALA A 121 -2.75 -9.36 7.72
C ALA A 121 -1.36 -9.30 8.39
N PRO A 122 -1.17 -9.67 9.68
CA PRO A 122 0.15 -9.87 10.28
C PRO A 122 1.04 -10.84 9.50
N THR A 123 0.47 -11.91 8.93
CA THR A 123 1.23 -12.87 8.11
C THR A 123 1.77 -12.20 6.84
N TYR A 124 0.95 -11.43 6.12
CA TYR A 124 1.40 -10.64 4.97
C TYR A 124 2.53 -9.68 5.38
N ALA A 125 2.36 -8.95 6.47
CA ALA A 125 3.35 -7.99 6.95
C ALA A 125 4.68 -8.67 7.31
N ALA A 126 4.64 -9.80 8.05
CA ALA A 126 5.84 -10.54 8.45
C ALA A 126 6.59 -11.14 7.26
N VAL A 127 5.87 -11.76 6.32
CA VAL A 127 6.47 -12.34 5.10
C VAL A 127 7.14 -11.26 4.26
N ASN A 128 6.46 -10.13 4.01
CA ASN A 128 7.05 -9.02 3.27
C ASN A 128 8.26 -8.42 3.99
N ALA A 129 8.20 -8.25 5.32
CA ALA A 129 9.33 -7.76 6.11
C ALA A 129 10.56 -8.67 5.99
N LEU A 130 10.38 -10.00 6.08
CA LEU A 130 11.44 -11.00 5.89
C LEU A 130 12.01 -10.96 4.47
N CYS A 131 11.17 -10.75 3.46
CA CYS A 131 11.61 -10.57 2.07
C CYS A 131 12.41 -9.28 1.85
N ILE A 132 12.08 -8.19 2.55
CA ILE A 132 12.87 -6.94 2.51
C ILE A 132 14.25 -7.16 3.17
N ILE A 133 14.31 -7.83 4.31
CA ILE A 133 15.59 -8.22 4.95
C ILE A 133 16.45 -9.04 3.97
N GLY A 134 15.84 -10.02 3.30
CA GLY A 134 16.41 -10.71 2.15
C GLY A 134 17.66 -11.55 2.46
N THR A 135 17.91 -11.94 3.70
CA THR A 135 18.99 -12.87 4.06
C THR A 135 18.47 -14.32 4.02
N ASP A 136 19.36 -15.29 3.82
CA ASP A 136 18.99 -16.71 3.90
C ASP A 136 18.36 -17.06 5.25
N GLU A 137 18.81 -16.42 6.33
CA GLU A 137 18.21 -16.60 7.65
C GLU A 137 16.77 -16.09 7.70
N ALA A 138 16.50 -14.94 7.07
CA ALA A 138 15.15 -14.39 6.98
C ALA A 138 14.21 -15.30 6.17
N PHE A 139 14.67 -15.80 5.05
CA PHE A 139 13.86 -16.71 4.21
C PHE A 139 13.58 -18.04 4.91
N ARG A 140 14.60 -18.65 5.56
CA ARG A 140 14.43 -19.89 6.35
C ARG A 140 13.57 -19.72 7.60
N ALA A 141 13.34 -18.50 8.06
CA ALA A 141 12.44 -18.23 9.17
C ALA A 141 10.97 -18.51 8.82
N ILE A 142 10.62 -18.56 7.54
CA ILE A 142 9.26 -18.81 7.07
C ILE A 142 9.00 -20.30 6.96
N ASP A 143 8.14 -20.84 7.83
CA ASP A 143 7.67 -22.24 7.73
C ASP A 143 6.60 -22.35 6.62
N ARG A 144 7.06 -22.54 5.36
CA ARG A 144 6.18 -22.60 4.18
C ARG A 144 5.12 -23.70 4.29
N LYS A 145 5.46 -24.84 4.87
CA LYS A 145 4.54 -25.99 4.99
C LYS A 145 3.35 -25.67 5.90
N ASN A 146 3.63 -25.20 7.11
CA ASN A 146 2.58 -24.84 8.05
C ASN A 146 1.83 -23.57 7.61
N LEU A 147 2.51 -22.63 6.95
CA LEU A 147 1.88 -21.47 6.34
C LEU A 147 0.87 -21.87 5.25
N THR A 148 1.20 -22.82 4.38
CA THR A 148 0.26 -23.36 3.37
C THR A 148 -0.96 -23.98 4.05
N ASN A 149 -0.75 -24.76 5.11
CA ASN A 149 -1.86 -25.34 5.89
C ASN A 149 -2.74 -24.27 6.54
N PHE A 150 -2.14 -23.20 7.04
CA PHE A 150 -2.88 -22.04 7.58
C PHE A 150 -3.74 -21.38 6.50
N LEU A 151 -3.19 -21.08 5.32
CA LEU A 151 -3.96 -20.50 4.22
C LEU A 151 -5.17 -21.38 3.82
N LYS A 152 -4.96 -22.70 3.75
CA LYS A 152 -6.06 -23.66 3.48
C LYS A 152 -7.16 -23.61 4.54
N LYS A 153 -6.80 -23.49 5.81
CA LYS A 153 -7.77 -23.37 6.93
C LYS A 153 -8.58 -22.07 6.86
N MET A 154 -8.00 -21.00 6.31
CA MET A 154 -8.68 -19.70 6.18
C MET A 154 -9.65 -19.66 5.00
N ARG A 155 -9.55 -20.58 4.03
CA ARG A 155 -10.39 -20.62 2.85
C ARG A 155 -11.86 -20.87 3.18
N VAL A 156 -12.76 -20.12 2.54
CA VAL A 156 -14.21 -20.29 2.60
C VAL A 156 -14.71 -20.91 1.28
N GLY A 157 -15.79 -21.67 1.33
CA GLY A 157 -16.31 -22.42 0.18
C GLY A 157 -16.84 -21.56 -0.98
N ASP A 158 -17.05 -20.25 -0.79
CA ASP A 158 -17.47 -19.30 -1.81
C ASP A 158 -16.32 -18.60 -2.55
N GLY A 159 -15.05 -18.92 -2.17
CA GLY A 159 -13.83 -18.33 -2.72
C GLY A 159 -13.24 -17.17 -1.92
N SER A 160 -13.90 -16.73 -0.84
CA SER A 160 -13.35 -15.80 0.12
C SER A 160 -12.43 -16.48 1.14
N PHE A 161 -11.84 -15.68 2.04
CA PHE A 161 -11.02 -16.16 3.14
C PHE A 161 -11.41 -15.46 4.44
N TYR A 162 -11.33 -16.17 5.56
CA TYR A 162 -11.30 -15.55 6.88
C TYR A 162 -9.97 -14.81 7.09
N MET A 163 -9.99 -13.65 7.75
CA MET A 163 -8.75 -12.97 8.15
C MET A 163 -7.98 -13.74 9.21
N HIS A 164 -8.69 -14.41 10.12
CA HIS A 164 -8.19 -15.34 11.14
C HIS A 164 -9.28 -16.37 11.44
N LYS A 165 -8.98 -17.36 12.27
CA LYS A 165 -9.95 -18.39 12.68
C LYS A 165 -11.22 -17.74 13.24
N ASP A 166 -12.35 -18.06 12.65
CA ASP A 166 -13.69 -17.55 13.01
C ASP A 166 -13.80 -16.00 12.94
N GLY A 167 -12.93 -15.35 12.18
CA GLY A 167 -12.87 -13.89 12.03
C GLY A 167 -13.67 -13.33 10.87
N GLU A 168 -13.42 -12.07 10.57
CA GLU A 168 -14.06 -11.36 9.47
C GLU A 168 -13.60 -11.88 8.10
N ILE A 169 -14.44 -11.62 7.10
CA ILE A 169 -14.18 -11.90 5.69
C ILE A 169 -14.26 -10.58 4.94
N ASP A 170 -13.19 -10.19 4.25
CA ASP A 170 -13.21 -9.07 3.32
C ASP A 170 -12.08 -9.21 2.27
N MET A 171 -12.05 -8.27 1.30
CA MET A 171 -11.12 -8.28 0.17
C MET A 171 -9.64 -8.37 0.58
N ARG A 172 -9.28 -7.87 1.76
CA ARG A 172 -7.89 -7.95 2.26
C ARG A 172 -7.42 -9.38 2.46
N SER A 173 -8.34 -10.27 2.85
CA SER A 173 -8.00 -11.68 3.12
C SER A 173 -7.58 -12.42 1.85
N VAL A 174 -8.28 -12.19 0.74
CA VAL A 174 -7.90 -12.77 -0.56
C VAL A 174 -6.58 -12.18 -1.04
N TYR A 175 -6.42 -10.86 -0.93
CA TYR A 175 -5.18 -10.17 -1.31
C TYR A 175 -3.97 -10.67 -0.52
N CYS A 176 -4.05 -10.71 0.81
CA CYS A 176 -2.95 -11.21 1.65
C CYS A 176 -2.58 -12.64 1.28
N SER A 177 -3.58 -13.52 1.11
CA SER A 177 -3.35 -14.92 0.74
C SER A 177 -2.70 -15.04 -0.65
N ALA A 178 -3.18 -14.28 -1.65
CA ALA A 178 -2.65 -14.32 -3.00
C ALA A 178 -1.20 -13.81 -3.08
N VAL A 179 -0.88 -12.72 -2.39
CA VAL A 179 0.49 -12.18 -2.32
C VAL A 179 1.44 -13.16 -1.65
N ILE A 180 1.05 -13.72 -0.49
CA ILE A 180 1.86 -14.71 0.24
C ILE A 180 2.12 -15.93 -0.64
N ALA A 181 1.09 -16.48 -1.27
CA ALA A 181 1.23 -17.65 -2.13
C ALA A 181 2.15 -17.39 -3.32
N ALA A 182 1.96 -16.25 -4.01
CA ALA A 182 2.76 -15.87 -5.18
C ALA A 182 4.22 -15.54 -4.81
N LEU A 183 4.46 -14.92 -3.66
CA LEU A 183 5.79 -14.50 -3.21
C LEU A 183 6.62 -15.70 -2.76
N LEU A 184 6.00 -16.66 -2.08
CA LEU A 184 6.64 -17.86 -1.54
C LEU A 184 6.61 -19.06 -2.49
N ASN A 185 6.10 -18.89 -3.71
CA ASN A 185 5.94 -19.95 -4.70
C ASN A 185 5.19 -21.18 -4.12
N LEU A 186 4.02 -20.93 -3.51
CA LEU A 186 3.17 -22.00 -2.98
C LEU A 186 2.32 -22.56 -4.11
N ASP A 187 2.68 -23.76 -4.58
CA ASP A 187 1.93 -24.44 -5.64
C ASP A 187 0.70 -25.16 -5.05
N ASP A 188 -0.44 -24.48 -5.04
CA ASP A 188 -1.71 -25.05 -4.63
C ASP A 188 -2.86 -24.51 -5.50
N GLN A 189 -3.18 -25.26 -6.55
CA GLN A 189 -4.20 -24.88 -7.53
C GLN A 189 -5.60 -24.74 -6.94
N GLU A 190 -5.91 -25.45 -5.85
CA GLU A 190 -7.24 -25.42 -5.23
C GLU A 190 -7.42 -24.22 -4.28
N LEU A 191 -6.32 -23.61 -3.85
CA LEU A 191 -6.35 -22.55 -2.82
C LEU A 191 -7.25 -21.38 -3.22
N PHE A 192 -7.25 -21.00 -4.49
CA PHE A 192 -8.01 -19.86 -5.01
C PHE A 192 -9.21 -20.23 -5.88
N GLU A 193 -9.67 -21.49 -5.79
CA GLU A 193 -10.88 -21.89 -6.49
C GLU A 193 -12.06 -20.99 -6.09
N LYS A 194 -12.81 -20.45 -7.06
CA LYS A 194 -13.91 -19.48 -6.93
C LYS A 194 -13.51 -18.08 -6.41
N SER A 195 -12.24 -17.83 -6.05
CA SER A 195 -11.83 -16.51 -5.55
C SER A 195 -12.03 -15.42 -6.60
N VAL A 196 -11.75 -15.72 -7.86
CA VAL A 196 -11.96 -14.78 -8.98
C VAL A 196 -13.41 -14.34 -9.08
N ASP A 197 -14.35 -15.27 -8.98
CA ASP A 197 -15.80 -14.96 -9.03
C ASP A 197 -16.25 -14.18 -7.80
N TRP A 198 -15.69 -14.48 -6.62
CA TRP A 198 -15.97 -13.73 -5.40
C TRP A 198 -15.47 -12.29 -5.51
N ILE A 199 -14.23 -12.08 -5.98
CA ILE A 199 -13.64 -10.75 -6.21
C ILE A 199 -14.49 -9.96 -7.21
N ALA A 200 -14.87 -10.58 -8.34
CA ALA A 200 -15.68 -9.92 -9.37
C ALA A 200 -17.02 -9.40 -8.81
N ARG A 201 -17.66 -10.15 -7.89
CA ARG A 201 -18.89 -9.69 -7.22
C ARG A 201 -18.68 -8.50 -6.28
N CYS A 202 -17.47 -8.25 -5.84
CA CYS A 202 -17.14 -7.08 -5.01
C CYS A 202 -16.97 -5.79 -5.81
N GLN A 203 -16.89 -5.84 -7.14
CA GLN A 203 -16.89 -4.63 -7.94
C GLN A 203 -18.26 -3.94 -7.84
N THR A 204 -18.26 -2.64 -7.57
CA THR A 204 -19.46 -1.86 -7.32
C THR A 204 -19.93 -1.15 -8.59
N TYR A 205 -21.16 -0.63 -8.57
CA TYR A 205 -21.69 0.21 -9.65
C TYR A 205 -20.88 1.50 -9.87
N GLU A 206 -20.14 1.96 -8.86
CA GLU A 206 -19.25 3.11 -8.97
C GLU A 206 -18.01 2.80 -9.86
N GLY A 207 -17.60 1.53 -9.91
CA GLY A 207 -16.47 1.02 -10.67
C GLY A 207 -15.32 0.49 -9.81
N GLY A 208 -15.13 0.99 -8.60
CA GLY A 208 -14.16 0.45 -7.63
C GLY A 208 -14.65 -0.82 -6.95
N PHE A 209 -13.79 -1.41 -6.11
CA PHE A 209 -14.15 -2.60 -5.33
C PHE A 209 -14.46 -2.25 -3.88
N SER A 210 -15.38 -3.00 -3.31
CA SER A 210 -15.75 -2.97 -1.89
C SER A 210 -15.09 -4.11 -1.11
N GLY A 211 -15.19 -4.06 0.22
CA GLY A 211 -14.66 -5.11 1.11
C GLY A 211 -15.38 -6.45 0.94
N THR A 212 -16.69 -6.41 0.76
CA THR A 212 -17.56 -7.57 0.50
C THR A 212 -18.61 -7.19 -0.54
N PRO A 213 -19.24 -8.15 -1.24
CA PRO A 213 -20.25 -7.83 -2.25
C PRO A 213 -21.38 -6.94 -1.72
N GLY A 214 -21.74 -5.89 -2.47
CA GLY A 214 -22.83 -4.99 -2.15
C GLY A 214 -22.50 -3.81 -1.23
N MET A 215 -21.23 -3.64 -0.85
CA MET A 215 -20.77 -2.51 -0.03
C MET A 215 -20.23 -1.35 -0.91
N GLU A 216 -19.81 -0.24 -0.28
CA GLU A 216 -19.25 0.95 -0.94
C GLU A 216 -17.85 0.69 -1.51
N ALA A 217 -17.54 1.26 -2.68
CA ALA A 217 -16.21 1.24 -3.26
C ALA A 217 -15.21 2.01 -2.39
N HIS A 218 -14.02 1.42 -2.19
CA HIS A 218 -12.98 1.97 -1.32
C HIS A 218 -11.59 1.72 -1.92
N GLY A 219 -10.67 2.72 -1.86
CA GLY A 219 -9.35 2.65 -2.47
C GLY A 219 -8.50 1.47 -2.02
N GLY A 220 -8.49 1.16 -0.72
CA GLY A 220 -7.76 0.02 -0.18
C GLY A 220 -8.30 -1.32 -0.67
N TYR A 221 -9.62 -1.51 -0.69
CA TYR A 221 -10.24 -2.72 -1.22
C TYR A 221 -10.14 -2.81 -2.74
N THR A 222 -10.16 -1.67 -3.42
CA THR A 222 -9.93 -1.59 -4.88
C THR A 222 -8.54 -2.09 -5.24
N PHE A 223 -7.52 -1.64 -4.50
CA PHE A 223 -6.17 -2.15 -4.66
C PHE A 223 -6.08 -3.66 -4.42
N CYS A 224 -6.64 -4.13 -3.31
CA CYS A 224 -6.65 -5.57 -2.99
C CYS A 224 -7.33 -6.40 -4.09
N GLY A 225 -8.47 -5.93 -4.61
CA GLY A 225 -9.24 -6.64 -5.64
C GLY A 225 -8.49 -6.75 -6.97
N ILE A 226 -8.02 -5.61 -7.52
CA ILE A 226 -7.31 -5.65 -8.80
C ILE A 226 -5.96 -6.38 -8.69
N CYS A 227 -5.25 -6.26 -7.57
CA CYS A 227 -4.03 -7.00 -7.32
C CYS A 227 -4.26 -8.51 -7.28
N SER A 228 -5.32 -8.95 -6.58
CA SER A 228 -5.68 -10.37 -6.53
C SER A 228 -6.04 -10.90 -7.91
N LEU A 229 -6.85 -10.18 -8.69
CA LEU A 229 -7.16 -10.57 -10.08
C LEU A 229 -5.91 -10.65 -10.96
N TYR A 230 -4.96 -9.72 -10.79
CA TYR A 230 -3.69 -9.74 -11.51
C TYR A 230 -2.86 -10.97 -11.17
N LEU A 231 -2.70 -11.28 -9.87
CA LEU A 231 -1.94 -12.44 -9.39
C LEU A 231 -2.57 -13.76 -9.85
N LEU A 232 -3.91 -13.83 -9.91
CA LEU A 232 -4.66 -14.99 -10.36
C LEU A 232 -4.83 -15.06 -11.90
N GLY A 233 -4.25 -14.09 -12.66
CA GLY A 233 -4.28 -14.10 -14.12
C GLY A 233 -5.66 -13.80 -14.74
N ASN A 234 -6.54 -13.10 -14.03
CA ASN A 234 -7.94 -12.89 -14.39
C ASN A 234 -8.37 -11.40 -14.32
N VAL A 235 -7.53 -10.47 -14.73
CA VAL A 235 -7.83 -9.02 -14.73
C VAL A 235 -9.06 -8.69 -15.59
N ASP A 236 -9.31 -9.46 -16.63
CA ASP A 236 -10.44 -9.35 -17.53
C ASP A 236 -11.80 -9.65 -16.89
N LYS A 237 -11.85 -10.18 -15.68
CA LYS A 237 -13.07 -10.47 -14.93
C LYS A 237 -13.70 -9.26 -14.24
N CYS A 238 -13.06 -8.10 -14.31
CA CYS A 238 -13.64 -6.84 -13.85
C CYS A 238 -13.91 -5.88 -15.01
N ASP A 239 -14.85 -4.94 -14.82
CA ASP A 239 -15.02 -3.80 -15.72
C ASP A 239 -13.87 -2.81 -15.51
N MET A 240 -12.79 -3.01 -16.27
CA MET A 240 -11.55 -2.21 -16.20
C MET A 240 -11.82 -0.74 -16.54
N LYS A 241 -12.77 -0.44 -17.45
CA LYS A 241 -13.08 0.93 -17.85
C LYS A 241 -13.74 1.71 -16.70
N SER A 242 -14.73 1.12 -16.06
CA SER A 242 -15.38 1.71 -14.89
C SER A 242 -14.42 1.83 -13.71
N LEU A 243 -13.57 0.83 -13.51
CA LEU A 243 -12.53 0.84 -12.46
C LEU A 243 -11.54 1.99 -12.68
N LYS A 244 -10.98 2.13 -13.90
CA LYS A 244 -10.06 3.23 -14.23
C LYS A 244 -10.71 4.59 -13.99
N ARG A 245 -11.94 4.78 -14.51
CA ARG A 245 -12.70 6.02 -14.30
C ARG A 245 -12.88 6.34 -12.82
N TRP A 246 -13.25 5.33 -12.00
CA TRP A 246 -13.46 5.54 -10.56
C TRP A 246 -12.18 5.97 -9.85
N ILE A 247 -11.05 5.30 -10.12
CA ILE A 247 -9.76 5.63 -9.51
C ILE A 247 -9.33 7.06 -9.88
N LEU A 248 -9.40 7.42 -11.17
CA LEU A 248 -8.96 8.74 -11.64
C LEU A 248 -9.78 9.88 -11.04
N ASN A 249 -11.08 9.66 -10.80
CA ASN A 249 -11.94 10.62 -10.13
C ASN A 249 -11.70 10.75 -8.61
N ARG A 250 -10.73 10.01 -8.06
CA ARG A 250 -10.34 10.15 -6.64
C ARG A 250 -9.22 11.16 -6.44
N GLN A 251 -8.48 11.55 -7.48
CA GLN A 251 -7.52 12.65 -7.35
C GLN A 251 -8.27 13.99 -7.30
N THR A 252 -7.97 14.80 -6.29
CA THR A 252 -8.57 16.12 -6.14
C THR A 252 -7.74 17.18 -6.85
N ALA A 253 -8.42 18.12 -7.50
CA ALA A 253 -7.75 19.14 -8.30
C ALA A 253 -7.03 20.19 -7.44
N PHE A 254 -7.54 20.50 -6.25
CA PHE A 254 -6.96 21.52 -5.37
C PHE A 254 -5.76 20.99 -4.59
N GLU A 255 -5.93 19.89 -3.86
CA GLU A 255 -4.87 19.31 -3.04
C GLU A 255 -3.85 18.52 -3.86
N GLY A 256 -4.27 17.88 -4.95
CA GLY A 256 -3.45 16.99 -5.77
C GLY A 256 -3.32 15.57 -5.23
N GLY A 257 -3.78 15.31 -4.00
CA GLY A 257 -3.83 14.00 -3.38
C GLY A 257 -5.04 13.17 -3.81
N PHE A 258 -5.17 11.97 -3.25
CA PHE A 258 -6.28 11.06 -3.53
C PHE A 258 -7.22 10.89 -2.35
N GLN A 259 -8.51 10.78 -2.66
CA GLN A 259 -9.56 10.33 -1.73
C GLN A 259 -9.63 8.80 -1.70
N GLY A 260 -10.01 8.23 -0.56
CA GLY A 260 -10.28 6.80 -0.45
C GLY A 260 -11.66 6.38 -0.93
N ARG A 261 -12.62 7.27 -0.85
CA ARG A 261 -14.02 7.09 -1.27
C ARG A 261 -14.59 8.39 -1.82
N THR A 262 -15.68 8.30 -2.57
CA THR A 262 -16.42 9.47 -3.05
C THR A 262 -16.84 10.37 -1.87
N ASN A 263 -16.67 11.68 -2.01
CA ASN A 263 -17.04 12.70 -1.01
C ASN A 263 -16.33 12.58 0.36
N LYS A 264 -15.15 11.93 0.40
CA LYS A 264 -14.26 11.92 1.58
C LYS A 264 -13.06 12.82 1.32
N LEU A 265 -12.38 13.20 2.42
CA LEU A 265 -11.16 14.00 2.33
C LEU A 265 -10.02 13.19 1.72
N VAL A 266 -9.03 13.89 1.16
CA VAL A 266 -7.76 13.30 0.77
C VAL A 266 -7.03 12.74 1.98
N ASP A 267 -6.22 11.71 1.73
CA ASP A 267 -5.35 11.09 2.70
C ASP A 267 -4.11 10.56 1.97
N SER A 268 -2.93 10.86 2.48
CA SER A 268 -1.66 10.53 1.82
C SER A 268 -1.46 9.04 1.55
N CYS A 269 -2.10 8.14 2.31
CA CYS A 269 -1.99 6.70 2.06
C CYS A 269 -2.62 6.28 0.73
N TYR A 270 -3.64 6.99 0.24
CA TYR A 270 -4.25 6.68 -1.05
C TYR A 270 -3.37 7.05 -2.24
N SER A 271 -2.27 7.77 -2.04
CA SER A 271 -1.24 7.91 -3.05
C SER A 271 -0.69 6.55 -3.51
N PHE A 272 -0.62 5.56 -2.60
CA PHE A 272 -0.30 4.17 -2.97
C PHE A 272 -1.53 3.38 -3.42
N TRP A 273 -2.61 3.37 -2.64
CA TRP A 273 -3.76 2.51 -2.93
C TRP A 273 -4.39 2.82 -4.30
N GLN A 274 -4.48 4.08 -4.69
CA GLN A 274 -5.03 4.48 -5.99
C GLN A 274 -3.99 4.38 -7.12
N CYS A 275 -2.78 4.93 -6.94
CA CYS A 275 -1.76 4.85 -7.99
C CYS A 275 -1.27 3.42 -8.20
N GLY A 276 -1.13 2.63 -7.13
CA GLY A 276 -0.83 1.20 -7.22
C GLY A 276 -1.87 0.43 -8.03
N SER A 277 -3.16 0.74 -7.82
CA SER A 277 -4.25 0.14 -8.62
C SER A 277 -4.13 0.48 -10.10
N LEU A 278 -3.83 1.73 -10.45
CA LEU A 278 -3.59 2.16 -11.85
C LEU A 278 -2.36 1.47 -12.45
N ALA A 279 -1.26 1.39 -11.70
CA ALA A 279 -0.06 0.70 -12.12
C ALA A 279 -0.32 -0.78 -12.41
N ILE A 280 -1.09 -1.47 -11.56
CA ILE A 280 -1.47 -2.88 -11.76
C ILE A 280 -2.38 -3.06 -12.97
N LEU A 281 -3.33 -2.15 -13.19
CA LEU A 281 -4.16 -2.15 -14.41
C LEU A 281 -3.30 -2.05 -15.66
N ASN A 282 -2.31 -1.13 -15.70
CA ASN A 282 -1.41 -0.99 -16.83
C ASN A 282 -0.57 -2.25 -17.07
N LEU A 283 -0.04 -2.87 -15.99
CA LEU A 283 0.68 -4.14 -16.08
C LEU A 283 -0.21 -5.29 -16.59
N GLY A 284 -1.46 -5.34 -16.17
CA GLY A 284 -2.43 -6.34 -16.61
C GLY A 284 -2.77 -6.21 -18.10
N LEU A 285 -2.92 -4.99 -18.58
CA LEU A 285 -3.21 -4.68 -19.99
C LEU A 285 -2.06 -5.05 -20.92
N THR A 286 -0.81 -4.83 -20.51
CA THR A 286 0.37 -5.20 -21.33
C THR A 286 0.53 -6.71 -21.48
N LYS A 287 0.19 -7.51 -20.46
CA LYS A 287 0.22 -8.97 -20.53
C LYS A 287 -0.92 -9.60 -21.36
N GLY A 288 -2.08 -8.93 -21.40
CA GLY A 288 -3.30 -9.47 -21.99
C GLY A 288 -3.56 -9.14 -23.45
N ASN A 289 -2.65 -8.46 -24.20
CA ASN A 289 -2.92 -7.96 -25.57
C ASN A 289 -4.17 -7.08 -25.72
N TYR A 290 -4.60 -6.37 -24.70
CA TYR A 290 -5.75 -5.47 -24.75
C TYR A 290 -5.36 -4.15 -25.42
N TYR A 291 -5.47 -4.08 -26.75
CA TYR A 291 -4.98 -2.99 -27.63
C TYR A 291 -5.70 -1.64 -27.50
N GLU A 292 -6.74 -1.51 -26.72
CA GLU A 292 -7.54 -0.27 -26.63
C GLU A 292 -7.01 0.77 -25.63
N MET A 293 -6.07 0.40 -24.77
CA MET A 293 -5.49 1.33 -23.79
C MET A 293 -3.98 1.35 -23.97
N LYS A 294 -3.44 2.47 -24.41
CA LYS A 294 -1.98 2.64 -24.50
C LYS A 294 -1.39 2.66 -23.08
N PRO A 295 -0.42 1.77 -22.77
CA PRO A 295 0.22 1.75 -21.45
C PRO A 295 0.93 3.05 -21.09
N SER A 296 1.25 3.89 -22.08
CA SER A 296 2.01 5.12 -21.95
C SER A 296 1.19 6.35 -21.53
N GLU A 297 -0.11 6.22 -21.28
CA GLU A 297 -0.93 7.35 -20.85
C GLU A 297 -1.24 7.23 -19.35
N TRP A 298 -0.37 7.79 -18.51
CA TRP A 298 -0.78 8.18 -17.17
C TRP A 298 -1.93 9.19 -17.29
N HIS A 299 -2.96 8.94 -16.52
CA HIS A 299 -4.14 9.79 -16.56
C HIS A 299 -4.36 10.52 -15.25
N PHE A 300 -3.45 10.37 -14.26
CA PHE A 300 -3.45 11.19 -13.05
C PHE A 300 -2.25 12.17 -13.09
N ASP A 301 -2.38 13.28 -12.41
CA ASP A 301 -1.34 14.28 -12.31
C ASP A 301 -0.28 13.84 -11.27
N SER A 302 0.82 13.28 -11.77
CA SER A 302 1.91 12.78 -10.92
C SER A 302 2.69 13.92 -10.26
N ALA A 303 2.78 15.09 -10.89
CA ALA A 303 3.44 16.26 -10.32
C ALA A 303 2.64 16.82 -9.14
N LEU A 304 1.31 16.97 -9.28
CA LEU A 304 0.43 17.40 -8.20
C LEU A 304 0.46 16.42 -7.01
N LEU A 305 0.52 15.11 -7.27
CA LEU A 305 0.62 14.12 -6.22
C LEU A 305 1.94 14.24 -5.45
N GLN A 306 3.06 14.36 -6.16
CA GLN A 306 4.37 14.56 -5.54
C GLN A 306 4.41 15.85 -4.72
N GLU A 307 3.82 16.92 -5.24
CA GLU A 307 3.73 18.21 -4.55
C GLU A 307 2.93 18.08 -3.25
N PHE A 308 1.74 17.45 -3.28
CA PHE A 308 0.95 17.18 -2.08
C PHE A 308 1.73 16.40 -1.03
N LEU A 309 2.44 15.35 -1.42
CA LEU A 309 3.23 14.53 -0.49
C LEU A 309 4.43 15.30 0.08
N LEU A 310 5.19 16.00 -0.77
CA LEU A 310 6.43 16.67 -0.35
C LEU A 310 6.18 17.96 0.42
N ILE A 311 5.13 18.70 0.10
CA ILE A 311 4.84 20.01 0.72
C ILE A 311 3.88 19.85 1.89
N CYS A 312 2.79 19.09 1.72
CA CYS A 312 1.70 19.05 2.70
C CYS A 312 1.79 17.89 3.71
N CYS A 313 2.47 16.77 3.36
CA CYS A 313 2.37 15.55 4.16
C CYS A 313 3.66 15.16 4.90
N GLN A 314 4.79 15.84 4.73
CA GLN A 314 6.00 15.59 5.52
C GLN A 314 5.88 16.23 6.91
N HIS A 315 6.14 15.44 7.96
CA HIS A 315 6.19 15.95 9.32
C HIS A 315 7.58 16.55 9.66
N VAL A 316 7.59 17.61 10.45
CA VAL A 316 8.82 18.35 10.81
C VAL A 316 9.84 17.51 11.58
N GLN A 317 9.41 16.45 12.27
CA GLN A 317 10.27 15.52 12.99
C GLN A 317 10.57 14.23 12.20
N GLY A 318 10.21 14.18 10.92
CA GLY A 318 10.28 13.01 10.06
C GLY A 318 9.00 12.18 10.09
N GLY A 319 8.89 11.24 9.14
CA GLY A 319 7.65 10.51 8.86
C GLY A 319 6.66 11.35 8.04
N PHE A 320 5.57 10.73 7.65
CA PHE A 320 4.47 11.36 6.90
C PHE A 320 3.19 11.34 7.71
N ILE A 321 2.33 12.32 7.42
CA ILE A 321 1.00 12.50 7.98
C ILE A 321 -0.06 12.21 6.91
N ASP A 322 -1.25 11.86 7.33
CA ASP A 322 -2.41 11.66 6.46
C ASP A 322 -2.74 12.94 5.65
N LYS A 323 -2.82 14.07 6.32
CA LYS A 323 -3.08 15.43 5.78
C LYS A 323 -2.61 16.48 6.79
N PRO A 324 -2.51 17.78 6.44
CA PRO A 324 -2.14 18.82 7.40
C PRO A 324 -2.96 18.80 8.68
N THR A 325 -2.30 19.01 9.82
CA THR A 325 -2.85 19.03 11.18
C THR A 325 -3.07 17.67 11.86
N THR A 326 -2.63 16.57 11.26
CA THR A 326 -2.63 15.24 11.89
C THR A 326 -1.24 14.85 12.40
N SER A 327 -1.15 13.73 13.13
CA SER A 327 0.12 13.17 13.61
C SER A 327 0.74 12.26 12.55
N HIS A 328 2.06 12.17 12.54
CA HIS A 328 2.79 11.22 11.72
C HIS A 328 2.75 9.81 12.33
N ASP A 329 2.82 8.81 11.47
CA ASP A 329 2.91 7.42 11.86
C ASP A 329 3.65 6.57 10.80
N PRO A 330 4.08 5.33 11.12
CA PRO A 330 4.78 4.48 10.16
C PRO A 330 3.89 4.00 9.01
N TYR A 331 2.57 3.90 9.19
CA TYR A 331 1.61 3.53 8.14
C TYR A 331 1.58 4.59 7.04
N HIS A 332 1.31 5.87 7.40
CA HIS A 332 1.30 6.96 6.42
C HIS A 332 2.69 7.17 5.81
N SER A 333 3.76 6.97 6.59
CA SER A 333 5.13 7.05 6.05
C SER A 333 5.38 5.99 4.97
N CYS A 334 4.98 4.74 5.20
CA CYS A 334 5.11 3.65 4.25
C CYS A 334 4.34 3.96 2.96
N TYR A 335 3.06 4.24 3.05
CA TYR A 335 2.22 4.36 1.86
C TYR A 335 2.42 5.67 1.11
N SER A 336 2.79 6.76 1.78
CA SER A 336 3.21 8.00 1.11
C SER A 336 4.49 7.81 0.31
N LEU A 337 5.52 7.16 0.87
CA LEU A 337 6.75 6.84 0.15
C LEU A 337 6.50 5.85 -1.00
N SER A 338 5.62 4.86 -0.80
CA SER A 338 5.23 3.93 -1.86
C SER A 338 4.54 4.66 -3.03
N GLY A 339 3.57 5.55 -2.74
CA GLY A 339 2.90 6.36 -3.74
C GLY A 339 3.84 7.31 -4.46
N LEU A 340 4.77 7.94 -3.74
CA LEU A 340 5.81 8.79 -4.30
C LEU A 340 6.75 8.02 -5.24
N SER A 341 7.18 6.80 -4.85
CA SER A 341 7.99 5.94 -5.71
C SER A 341 7.28 5.57 -7.01
N ILE A 342 5.97 5.25 -6.96
CA ILE A 342 5.17 4.97 -8.17
C ILE A 342 5.07 6.21 -9.05
N ALA A 343 4.77 7.38 -8.48
CA ALA A 343 4.64 8.62 -9.23
C ALA A 343 5.95 9.03 -9.95
N GLN A 344 7.09 8.60 -9.43
CA GLN A 344 8.43 8.83 -9.98
C GLN A 344 8.92 7.73 -10.93
N SER A 345 8.14 6.68 -11.18
CA SER A 345 8.58 5.54 -12.00
C SER A 345 8.36 5.79 -13.49
N PRO A 346 9.41 5.73 -14.32
CA PRO A 346 9.27 5.86 -15.78
C PRO A 346 8.57 4.66 -16.41
N GLU A 347 8.63 3.48 -15.78
CA GLU A 347 7.96 2.28 -16.28
C GLU A 347 6.47 2.27 -15.95
N LEU A 348 6.10 2.92 -14.86
CA LEU A 348 4.73 3.00 -14.36
C LEU A 348 4.06 4.35 -14.68
N GLY A 349 4.82 5.37 -15.14
CA GLY A 349 4.34 6.71 -15.37
C GLY A 349 5.27 7.63 -16.18
N GLU A 350 5.13 8.94 -16.00
CA GLU A 350 5.95 9.94 -16.69
C GLU A 350 7.41 9.93 -16.24
N GLY A 351 7.67 9.42 -15.03
CA GLY A 351 9.02 9.24 -14.49
C GLY A 351 9.69 10.51 -14.00
N ASP A 352 9.00 11.65 -14.05
CA ASP A 352 9.53 12.91 -13.60
C ASP A 352 9.63 12.96 -12.07
N VAL A 353 10.75 13.47 -11.58
CA VAL A 353 11.01 13.70 -10.16
C VAL A 353 10.80 15.18 -9.86
N LEU A 354 9.79 15.49 -9.05
CA LEU A 354 9.55 16.86 -8.61
C LEU A 354 10.65 17.29 -7.64
N GLY A 355 11.21 18.47 -7.86
CA GLY A 355 12.25 19.02 -7.01
C GLY A 355 13.64 18.55 -7.37
N ALA A 356 14.50 18.33 -6.36
CA ALA A 356 15.87 17.90 -6.58
C ALA A 356 15.95 16.43 -7.00
N ALA A 357 17.00 16.05 -7.75
CA ALA A 357 17.23 14.67 -8.16
C ALA A 357 17.33 13.70 -6.97
N GLU A 358 17.77 14.20 -5.84
CA GLU A 358 17.89 13.50 -4.56
C GLU A 358 16.53 13.08 -3.98
N ASN A 359 15.42 13.65 -4.46
CA ASN A 359 14.06 13.23 -4.10
C ASN A 359 13.70 11.85 -4.66
N LYS A 360 14.47 11.34 -5.63
CA LYS A 360 14.23 10.03 -6.24
C LYS A 360 14.28 8.92 -5.19
N LEU A 361 13.25 8.09 -5.16
CA LEU A 361 13.15 6.90 -4.33
C LEU A 361 13.59 5.63 -5.07
N VAL A 362 13.86 4.58 -4.31
CA VAL A 362 14.04 3.23 -4.85
C VAL A 362 12.72 2.78 -5.49
N GLU A 363 12.82 2.12 -6.63
CA GLU A 363 11.67 1.60 -7.37
C GLU A 363 11.04 0.41 -6.64
N LEU A 364 9.72 0.43 -6.55
CA LEU A 364 8.92 -0.66 -5.99
C LEU A 364 8.11 -1.40 -7.06
N HIS A 365 7.78 -2.64 -6.78
CA HIS A 365 6.81 -3.41 -7.56
C HIS A 365 5.40 -3.22 -6.97
N PRO A 366 4.44 -2.64 -7.73
CA PRO A 366 3.15 -2.23 -7.16
C PRO A 366 2.30 -3.37 -6.61
N VAL A 367 2.39 -4.57 -7.20
CA VAL A 367 1.60 -5.75 -6.78
C VAL A 367 1.97 -6.23 -5.37
N TYR A 368 3.26 -6.24 -5.05
CA TYR A 368 3.77 -6.76 -3.78
C TYR A 368 4.02 -5.66 -2.75
N ASN A 369 4.09 -4.41 -3.18
CA ASN A 369 4.60 -3.27 -2.41
C ASN A 369 5.95 -3.60 -1.75
N LEU A 370 6.89 -4.01 -2.57
CA LEU A 370 8.26 -4.33 -2.22
C LEU A 370 9.24 -3.65 -3.18
N PRO A 371 10.45 -3.25 -2.73
CA PRO A 371 11.51 -2.87 -3.66
C PRO A 371 11.74 -3.97 -4.71
N VAL A 372 11.90 -3.59 -5.97
CA VAL A 372 12.06 -4.55 -7.08
C VAL A 372 13.19 -5.55 -6.81
N THR A 373 14.32 -5.07 -6.28
CA THR A 373 15.48 -5.92 -5.94
C THR A 373 15.17 -6.94 -4.83
N ALA A 374 14.43 -6.54 -3.80
CA ALA A 374 14.02 -7.44 -2.72
C ALA A 374 13.05 -8.52 -3.23
N LEU A 375 12.11 -8.13 -4.08
CA LEU A 375 11.18 -9.06 -4.73
C LEU A 375 11.92 -10.10 -5.59
N GLN A 376 12.84 -9.66 -6.45
CA GLN A 376 13.63 -10.54 -7.32
C GLN A 376 14.43 -11.55 -6.50
N LYS A 377 15.07 -11.09 -5.42
CA LYS A 377 15.84 -11.95 -4.52
C LYS A 377 14.96 -13.00 -3.84
N ALA A 378 13.81 -12.59 -3.29
CA ALA A 378 12.87 -13.50 -2.65
C ALA A 378 12.32 -14.55 -3.63
N LYS A 379 11.87 -14.12 -4.81
CA LYS A 379 11.38 -15.06 -5.83
C LYS A 379 12.44 -16.05 -6.25
N SER A 380 13.66 -15.57 -6.55
CA SER A 380 14.78 -16.47 -6.93
C SER A 380 15.07 -17.50 -5.83
N TYR A 381 14.98 -17.13 -4.56
CA TYR A 381 15.18 -18.06 -3.46
C TYR A 381 14.08 -19.12 -3.41
N PHE A 382 12.80 -18.71 -3.37
CA PHE A 382 11.67 -19.62 -3.19
C PHE A 382 11.33 -20.45 -4.45
N GLU A 383 11.75 -20.02 -5.65
CA GLU A 383 11.63 -20.82 -6.88
C GLU A 383 12.67 -21.94 -6.95
N ASN A 384 13.84 -21.79 -6.30
CA ASN A 384 14.92 -22.76 -6.31
C ASN A 384 14.94 -23.70 -5.09
N GLU A 385 14.19 -23.39 -4.04
CA GLU A 385 14.02 -24.27 -2.86
C GLU A 385 12.83 -25.22 -3.08
N TYR A 386 13.13 -26.50 -3.41
CA TYR A 386 12.16 -27.57 -3.46
C TYR A 386 11.92 -28.20 -2.10
#